data_f6041045b1536a16cf9cfd181a27276c
#
_entry.id   f6041045b1536a16cf9cfd181a27276c
#
_cell.length_a   1.000
_cell.length_b   1.000
_cell.length_c   1.000
_cell.angle_alpha   90.00
_cell.angle_beta   90.00
_cell.angle_gamma   90.00
#
_symmetry.space_group_name_H-M   'P 1'
#
loop_
_entity.id
_entity.type
_entity.pdbx_description
1 polymer ?
#
loop_
_entity_poly.entity_id
_entity_poly.type
_entity_poly.pdbx_seq_one_letter_code
_entity_poly.pdbx_strand_id
1 'polypeptide(L)'
;MRIAVALAVLLLSGCAADPFAGGTFVPGRMTSLADGMIFPMQIELSYGSGRMTATDPATGEIFSGTYTAILDTHVVQHQSTSLFGNDETATDTSGIAQGSAVLVGNKGTVMNLKLQIKPGTQPSGFGEAEDNHGKKYNIQF
;
A
#
# COMPACT_ATOMS: atom_id res chain seq x y z
N MET A 1 33.09 56.34 11.19
CA MET A 1 33.34 54.93 11.49
C MET A 1 32.04 54.19 11.39
N ARG A 2 31.72 53.55 10.22
CA ARG A 2 30.45 52.88 9.97
C ARG A 2 30.72 51.37 10.01
N ILE A 3 30.22 50.70 11.04
CA ILE A 3 30.35 49.26 11.20
C ILE A 3 29.20 48.62 10.42
N ALA A 4 29.52 47.96 9.30
CA ALA A 4 28.59 47.14 8.55
C ALA A 4 28.50 45.75 9.21
N VAL A 5 27.37 45.43 9.82
CA VAL A 5 27.07 44.10 10.34
C VAL A 5 26.51 43.25 9.17
N ALA A 6 27.34 42.36 8.65
CA ALA A 6 26.92 41.38 7.66
C ALA A 6 26.19 40.25 8.36
N LEU A 7 24.87 40.20 8.17
CA LEU A 7 24.00 39.10 8.64
C LEU A 7 24.13 37.92 7.68
N ALA A 8 24.96 36.92 8.03
CA ALA A 8 25.06 35.66 7.28
C ALA A 8 23.84 34.80 7.64
N VAL A 9 22.88 34.76 6.71
CA VAL A 9 21.77 33.82 6.77
C VAL A 9 22.28 32.44 6.31
N LEU A 10 22.57 31.55 7.25
CA LEU A 10 22.80 30.13 6.94
C LEU A 10 21.47 29.51 6.50
N LEU A 11 21.30 29.30 5.21
CA LEU A 11 20.27 28.42 4.66
C LEU A 11 20.66 26.97 5.00
N LEU A 12 20.14 26.43 6.10
CA LEU A 12 20.14 24.99 6.34
C LEU A 12 19.19 24.38 5.33
N SER A 13 19.72 23.98 4.18
CA SER A 13 19.06 23.07 3.25
C SER A 13 18.98 21.70 3.93
N GLY A 14 17.96 21.49 4.76
CA GLY A 14 17.62 20.17 5.26
C GLY A 14 17.26 19.31 4.06
N CYS A 15 18.15 18.41 3.63
CA CYS A 15 17.76 17.27 2.81
C CYS A 15 16.74 16.47 3.63
N ALA A 16 15.47 16.70 3.38
CA ALA A 16 14.45 15.76 3.77
C ALA A 16 14.77 14.46 3.04
N ALA A 17 15.40 13.49 3.71
CA ALA A 17 15.57 12.16 3.17
C ALA A 17 14.16 11.65 2.88
N ASP A 18 13.92 11.32 1.60
CA ASP A 18 12.66 10.72 1.19
C ASP A 18 12.54 9.37 1.95
N PRO A 19 11.57 9.22 2.86
CA PRO A 19 11.43 7.99 3.64
C PRO A 19 11.09 6.78 2.76
N PHE A 20 10.86 7.01 1.46
CA PHE A 20 10.50 5.99 0.49
C PHE A 20 11.64 5.65 -0.50
N ALA A 21 12.86 6.15 -0.26
CA ALA A 21 14.00 5.83 -1.12
C ALA A 21 14.31 4.32 -1.04
N GLY A 22 13.97 3.57 -2.09
CA GLY A 22 14.38 2.17 -2.29
C GLY A 22 13.29 1.14 -2.55
N GLY A 23 11.99 1.45 -2.44
CA GLY A 23 10.89 0.55 -2.76
C GLY A 23 10.22 0.85 -4.10
N THR A 24 9.66 -0.17 -4.77
CA THR A 24 8.75 0.05 -5.89
C THR A 24 7.35 0.28 -5.33
N PHE A 25 6.75 1.43 -5.65
CA PHE A 25 5.41 1.78 -5.20
C PHE A 25 4.40 1.68 -6.34
N VAL A 26 3.23 1.15 -6.00
CA VAL A 26 2.05 1.14 -6.87
C VAL A 26 1.08 2.22 -6.39
N PRO A 27 0.60 3.07 -7.30
CA PRO A 27 -0.45 4.02 -6.97
C PRO A 27 -1.77 3.29 -6.72
N GLY A 28 -2.49 3.73 -5.70
CA GLY A 28 -3.81 3.24 -5.35
C GLY A 28 -4.74 4.39 -5.00
N ARG A 29 -5.96 4.04 -4.72
CA ARG A 29 -6.99 4.97 -4.23
C ARG A 29 -7.82 4.33 -3.14
N MET A 30 -8.16 5.11 -2.16
CA MET A 30 -9.15 4.78 -1.14
C MET A 30 -10.33 5.74 -1.29
N THR A 31 -11.53 5.21 -1.44
CA THR A 31 -12.74 5.99 -1.66
C THR A 31 -13.64 5.89 -0.44
N SER A 32 -13.97 7.02 0.15
CA SER A 32 -14.93 7.11 1.26
C SER A 32 -16.34 6.74 0.79
N LEU A 33 -16.99 5.82 1.49
CA LEU A 33 -18.36 5.40 1.18
C LEU A 33 -19.42 6.42 1.59
N ALA A 34 -19.08 7.37 2.47
CA ALA A 34 -20.02 8.36 2.95
C ALA A 34 -20.23 9.52 1.98
N ASP A 35 -19.16 9.96 1.31
CA ASP A 35 -19.15 11.18 0.49
C ASP A 35 -18.46 11.03 -0.88
N GLY A 36 -17.93 9.82 -1.17
CA GLY A 36 -17.24 9.54 -2.44
C GLY A 36 -15.86 10.20 -2.57
N MET A 37 -15.33 10.80 -1.50
CA MET A 37 -14.02 11.45 -1.53
C MET A 37 -12.91 10.42 -1.78
N ILE A 38 -11.97 10.76 -2.66
CA ILE A 38 -10.87 9.90 -3.06
C ILE A 38 -9.60 10.34 -2.35
N PHE A 39 -9.00 9.42 -1.62
CA PHE A 39 -7.71 9.55 -0.95
C PHE A 39 -6.65 8.87 -1.83
N PRO A 40 -5.71 9.61 -2.45
CA PRO A 40 -4.61 8.99 -3.16
C PRO A 40 -3.74 8.17 -2.21
N MET A 41 -3.31 7.00 -2.67
CA MET A 41 -2.51 6.05 -1.92
C MET A 41 -1.24 5.67 -2.67
N GLN A 42 -0.22 5.26 -1.91
CA GLN A 42 1.00 4.62 -2.39
C GLN A 42 1.20 3.32 -1.60
N ILE A 43 1.44 2.24 -2.30
CA ILE A 43 1.60 0.91 -1.72
C ILE A 43 2.94 0.35 -2.17
N GLU A 44 3.83 0.05 -1.22
CA GLU A 44 5.13 -0.56 -1.50
C GLU A 44 4.95 -2.02 -1.88
N LEU A 45 5.52 -2.40 -3.02
CA LEU A 45 5.56 -3.80 -3.44
C LEU A 45 6.69 -4.52 -2.72
N SER A 46 6.31 -5.42 -1.82
CA SER A 46 7.23 -6.28 -1.10
C SER A 46 6.60 -7.64 -0.85
N TYR A 47 7.44 -8.68 -0.75
CA TYR A 47 6.98 -10.02 -0.43
C TYR A 47 6.51 -10.09 1.03
N GLY A 48 5.21 -10.28 1.22
CA GLY A 48 4.59 -10.52 2.53
C GLY A 48 4.36 -9.30 3.41
N SER A 49 5.03 -8.18 3.19
CA SER A 49 4.80 -6.94 3.93
C SER A 49 5.36 -5.74 3.17
N GLY A 50 4.78 -4.56 3.36
CA GLY A 50 5.24 -3.33 2.73
C GLY A 50 4.62 -2.11 3.37
N ARG A 51 5.16 -0.94 3.05
CA ARG A 51 4.63 0.34 3.54
C ARG A 51 3.44 0.79 2.71
N MET A 52 2.53 1.48 3.37
CA MET A 52 1.38 2.12 2.74
C MET A 52 1.27 3.55 3.24
N THR A 53 0.88 4.45 2.33
CA THR A 53 0.51 5.82 2.68
C THR A 53 -0.78 6.20 1.97
N ALA A 54 -1.55 7.08 2.59
CA ALA A 54 -2.71 7.71 1.99
C ALA A 54 -2.78 9.18 2.43
N THR A 55 -3.45 10.01 1.66
CA THR A 55 -3.62 11.43 1.99
C THR A 55 -5.09 11.81 1.89
N ASP A 56 -5.61 12.45 2.93
CA ASP A 56 -6.93 13.07 2.90
C ASP A 56 -6.82 14.42 2.17
N PRO A 57 -7.44 14.60 1.01
CA PRO A 57 -7.34 15.85 0.26
C PRO A 57 -8.09 17.01 0.92
N ALA A 58 -9.07 16.74 1.80
CA ALA A 58 -9.84 17.78 2.46
C ALA A 58 -9.12 18.38 3.66
N THR A 59 -8.45 17.54 4.46
CA THR A 59 -7.79 17.96 5.69
C THR A 59 -6.27 18.03 5.56
N GLY A 60 -5.70 17.43 4.51
CA GLY A 60 -4.26 17.25 4.35
C GLY A 60 -3.66 16.27 5.36
N GLU A 61 -4.47 15.44 6.03
CA GLU A 61 -3.99 14.39 6.91
C GLU A 61 -3.25 13.32 6.10
N ILE A 62 -2.06 12.96 6.58
CA ILE A 62 -1.24 11.93 5.96
C ILE A 62 -1.28 10.69 6.84
N PHE A 63 -1.70 9.59 6.25
CA PHE A 63 -1.77 8.27 6.86
C PHE A 63 -0.55 7.46 6.46
N SER A 64 0.04 6.76 7.40
CA SER A 64 1.16 5.84 7.14
C SER A 64 1.04 4.59 7.99
N GLY A 65 1.54 3.48 7.45
CA GLY A 65 1.57 2.19 8.12
C GLY A 65 2.21 1.11 7.29
N THR A 66 2.15 -0.11 7.78
CA THR A 66 2.68 -1.29 7.11
C THR A 66 1.56 -2.31 6.94
N TYR A 67 1.48 -2.91 5.76
CA TYR A 67 0.62 -4.07 5.55
C TYR A 67 1.41 -5.37 5.72
N THR A 68 0.70 -6.42 6.11
CA THR A 68 1.19 -7.81 6.07
C THR A 68 0.22 -8.61 5.24
N ALA A 69 0.74 -9.42 4.31
CA ALA A 69 -0.06 -10.25 3.42
C ALA A 69 0.43 -11.70 3.46
N ILE A 70 -0.51 -12.64 3.50
CA ILE A 70 -0.26 -14.08 3.45
C ILE A 70 -0.84 -14.59 2.14
N LEU A 71 0.00 -15.24 1.33
CA LEU A 71 -0.44 -15.87 0.09
C LEU A 71 -1.20 -17.15 0.42
N ASP A 72 -2.47 -17.20 0.02
CA ASP A 72 -3.26 -18.42 0.09
C ASP A 72 -3.07 -19.18 -1.23
N THR A 73 -2.16 -20.17 -1.21
CA THR A 73 -1.86 -21.02 -2.38
C THR A 73 -2.77 -22.22 -2.40
N HIS A 74 -3.83 -22.17 -3.20
CA HIS A 74 -4.53 -23.36 -3.58
C HIS A 74 -3.75 -24.07 -4.70
N VAL A 75 -3.09 -25.17 -4.37
CA VAL A 75 -2.47 -26.05 -5.36
C VAL A 75 -3.57 -26.87 -6.02
N VAL A 76 -4.00 -26.49 -7.21
CA VAL A 76 -4.86 -27.32 -8.05
C VAL A 76 -3.97 -28.22 -8.87
N GLN A 77 -3.82 -29.48 -8.45
CA GLN A 77 -3.15 -30.51 -9.25
C GLN A 77 -4.10 -30.97 -10.35
N HIS A 78 -3.87 -30.53 -11.58
CA HIS A 78 -4.48 -31.11 -12.75
C HIS A 78 -3.66 -32.33 -13.18
N GLN A 79 -4.15 -33.52 -12.84
CA GLN A 79 -3.60 -34.76 -13.38
C GLN A 79 -4.21 -34.97 -14.76
N SER A 80 -3.48 -34.62 -15.82
CA SER A 80 -3.86 -35.01 -17.19
C SER A 80 -3.31 -36.41 -17.48
N THR A 81 -4.19 -37.39 -17.52
CA THR A 81 -3.81 -38.74 -17.93
C THR A 81 -3.65 -38.75 -19.46
N SER A 82 -2.43 -38.55 -19.92
CA SER A 82 -2.08 -38.74 -21.32
C SER A 82 -1.90 -40.23 -21.58
N LEU A 83 -2.59 -40.76 -22.60
CA LEU A 83 -2.44 -42.15 -23.05
C LEU A 83 -1.06 -42.46 -23.68
N PHE A 84 -0.14 -41.49 -23.72
CA PHE A 84 1.20 -41.57 -24.29
C PHE A 84 2.32 -41.13 -23.34
N GLY A 85 2.14 -41.29 -22.05
CA GLY A 85 3.25 -41.39 -21.09
C GLY A 85 4.14 -40.17 -20.85
N ASN A 86 3.65 -38.94 -20.99
CA ASN A 86 4.30 -37.73 -20.50
C ASN A 86 3.42 -37.10 -19.42
N ASP A 87 3.71 -37.40 -18.18
CA ASP A 87 3.09 -36.77 -17.03
C ASP A 87 3.67 -35.35 -16.90
N GLU A 88 3.07 -34.37 -17.54
CA GLU A 88 3.32 -32.97 -17.25
C GLU A 88 2.39 -32.54 -16.12
N THR A 89 2.95 -32.39 -14.92
CA THR A 89 2.25 -31.81 -13.78
C THR A 89 2.29 -30.29 -13.91
N ALA A 90 1.27 -29.70 -14.51
CA ALA A 90 1.11 -28.24 -14.49
C ALA A 90 0.61 -27.81 -13.12
N THR A 91 1.46 -27.16 -12.35
CA THR A 91 1.10 -26.52 -11.09
C THR A 91 0.64 -25.10 -11.39
N ASP A 92 -0.66 -24.88 -11.46
CA ASP A 92 -1.22 -23.53 -11.60
C ASP A 92 -1.32 -22.90 -10.19
N THR A 93 -0.44 -21.97 -9.90
CA THR A 93 -0.40 -21.27 -8.64
C THR A 93 -1.09 -19.91 -8.78
N SER A 94 -2.41 -19.91 -8.93
CA SER A 94 -3.20 -18.68 -8.84
C SER A 94 -3.58 -18.40 -7.39
N GLY A 95 -2.67 -17.78 -6.65
CA GLY A 95 -2.92 -17.39 -5.25
C GLY A 95 -3.40 -15.95 -5.15
N ILE A 96 -4.39 -15.70 -4.28
CA ILE A 96 -4.74 -14.37 -3.79
C ILE A 96 -4.14 -14.22 -2.40
N ALA A 97 -3.36 -13.17 -2.18
CA ALA A 97 -2.85 -12.88 -0.84
C ALA A 97 -3.90 -12.13 -0.03
N GLN A 98 -4.16 -12.60 1.18
CA GLN A 98 -4.99 -11.91 2.17
C GLN A 98 -4.08 -11.01 3.01
N GLY A 99 -4.37 -9.72 3.03
CA GLY A 99 -3.58 -8.74 3.75
C GLY A 99 -4.38 -7.98 4.79
N SER A 100 -3.64 -7.44 5.76
CA SER A 100 -4.17 -6.49 6.73
C SER A 100 -3.16 -5.38 6.98
N ALA A 101 -3.66 -4.19 7.29
CA ALA A 101 -2.83 -3.04 7.66
C ALA A 101 -3.53 -2.18 8.72
N VAL A 102 -2.72 -1.44 9.45
CA VAL A 102 -3.18 -0.31 10.27
C VAL A 102 -2.47 0.93 9.78
N LEU A 103 -3.22 1.93 9.36
CA LEU A 103 -2.69 3.24 9.00
C LEU A 103 -2.98 4.24 10.11
N VAL A 104 -1.96 5.01 10.48
CA VAL A 104 -2.07 6.06 11.49
C VAL A 104 -1.91 7.41 10.80
N GLY A 105 -2.91 8.26 10.97
CA GLY A 105 -2.91 9.62 10.48
C GLY A 105 -2.13 10.55 11.42
N ASN A 106 -1.43 11.52 10.83
CA ASN A 106 -0.67 12.53 11.60
C ASN A 106 -1.57 13.53 12.35
N LYS A 107 -2.89 13.41 12.22
CA LYS A 107 -3.89 14.19 12.98
C LYS A 107 -4.71 13.34 13.96
N GLY A 108 -4.35 12.05 14.11
CA GLY A 108 -4.91 11.16 15.12
C GLY A 108 -5.99 10.20 14.62
N THR A 109 -6.32 10.20 13.35
CA THR A 109 -7.20 9.18 12.76
C THR A 109 -6.45 7.87 12.61
N VAL A 110 -7.07 6.76 12.96
CA VAL A 110 -6.52 5.40 12.80
C VAL A 110 -7.44 4.59 11.92
N MET A 111 -6.90 3.93 10.89
CA MET A 111 -7.65 3.10 9.96
C MET A 111 -7.20 1.65 10.03
N ASN A 112 -8.14 0.72 10.08
CA ASN A 112 -7.90 -0.71 9.95
C ASN A 112 -8.30 -1.14 8.54
N LEU A 113 -7.37 -1.81 7.84
CA LEU A 113 -7.54 -2.23 6.45
C LEU A 113 -7.55 -3.75 6.33
N LYS A 114 -8.40 -4.25 5.43
CA LYS A 114 -8.38 -5.63 4.93
C LYS A 114 -8.18 -5.59 3.43
N LEU A 115 -7.22 -6.35 2.92
CA LEU A 115 -6.79 -6.31 1.53
C LEU A 115 -6.85 -7.70 0.90
N GLN A 116 -7.19 -7.75 -0.37
CA GLN A 116 -7.00 -8.90 -1.24
C GLN A 116 -6.07 -8.48 -2.36
N ILE A 117 -4.93 -9.15 -2.48
CA ILE A 117 -3.85 -8.77 -3.37
C ILE A 117 -3.61 -9.91 -4.35
N LYS A 118 -3.71 -9.63 -5.63
CA LYS A 118 -3.27 -10.53 -6.69
C LYS A 118 -1.80 -10.24 -6.98
N PRO A 119 -0.88 -11.13 -6.57
CA PRO A 119 0.54 -10.96 -6.84
C PRO A 119 0.84 -11.11 -8.33
N GLY A 120 1.94 -10.54 -8.79
CA GLY A 120 2.38 -10.62 -10.18
C GLY A 120 3.37 -9.52 -10.52
N THR A 121 3.74 -9.43 -11.79
CA THR A 121 4.61 -8.35 -12.31
C THR A 121 3.93 -6.97 -12.25
N GLN A 122 2.59 -6.97 -12.32
CA GLN A 122 1.74 -5.81 -12.07
C GLN A 122 0.71 -6.23 -11.01
N PRO A 123 1.07 -6.15 -9.74
CA PRO A 123 0.15 -6.51 -8.68
C PRO A 123 -1.03 -5.55 -8.66
N SER A 124 -2.18 -6.11 -8.36
CA SER A 124 -3.43 -5.36 -8.23
C SER A 124 -4.17 -5.87 -7.02
N GLY A 125 -5.04 -5.06 -6.47
CA GLY A 125 -5.79 -5.46 -5.30
C GLY A 125 -6.98 -4.57 -5.02
N PHE A 126 -7.78 -5.05 -4.10
CA PHE A 126 -8.90 -4.31 -3.55
C PHE A 126 -9.02 -4.61 -2.05
N GLY A 127 -9.74 -3.77 -1.36
CA GLY A 127 -9.94 -3.94 0.06
C GLY A 127 -10.94 -2.96 0.64
N GLU A 128 -11.09 -3.07 1.94
CA GLU A 128 -11.93 -2.23 2.75
C GLU A 128 -11.13 -1.64 3.90
N ALA A 129 -11.49 -0.44 4.31
CA ALA A 129 -10.96 0.18 5.51
C ALA A 129 -12.10 0.74 6.36
N GLU A 130 -11.85 0.80 7.66
CA GLU A 130 -12.70 1.48 8.62
C GLU A 130 -11.84 2.29 9.57
N ASP A 131 -12.19 3.55 9.79
CA ASP A 131 -11.48 4.41 10.71
C ASP A 131 -12.06 4.34 12.15
N ASN A 132 -11.34 4.94 13.09
CA ASN A 132 -11.73 4.99 14.49
C ASN A 132 -12.99 5.87 14.77
N HIS A 133 -13.58 6.48 13.73
CA HIS A 133 -14.86 7.18 13.78
C HIS A 133 -16.00 6.37 13.14
N GLY A 134 -15.70 5.13 12.65
CA GLY A 134 -16.67 4.25 11.98
C GLY A 134 -16.92 4.61 10.51
N LYS A 135 -16.12 5.49 9.90
CA LYS A 135 -16.21 5.81 8.48
C LYS A 135 -15.57 4.69 7.67
N LYS A 136 -16.25 4.28 6.59
CA LYS A 136 -15.83 3.15 5.76
C LYS A 136 -15.32 3.60 4.40
N TYR A 137 -14.39 2.83 3.87
CA TYR A 137 -13.73 3.14 2.61
C TYR A 137 -13.54 1.87 1.78
N ASN A 138 -13.56 2.03 0.45
CA ASN A 138 -13.13 1.01 -0.51
C ASN A 138 -11.72 1.35 -1.01
N ILE A 139 -10.88 0.32 -1.16
CA ILE A 139 -9.50 0.45 -1.62
C ILE A 139 -9.35 -0.27 -2.96
N GLN A 140 -8.59 0.32 -3.90
CA GLN A 140 -8.23 -0.27 -5.19
C GLN A 140 -6.81 0.17 -5.57
N PHE A 141 -6.03 -0.73 -6.14
CA PHE A 141 -4.69 -0.47 -6.67
C PHE A 141 -4.30 -1.46 -7.77
#